data_bcd4eadf472160496f46edd3fc2461e2
#
_entry.id   bcd4eadf472160496f46edd3fc2461e2
#
_cell.length_a   1.000
_cell.length_b   1.000
_cell.length_c   1.000
_cell.angle_alpha   90.00
_cell.angle_beta   90.00
_cell.angle_gamma   90.00
#
_symmetry.space_group_name_H-M   'P 1'
#
loop_
_entity.id
_entity.type
_entity.pdbx_description
1 polymer ?
#
loop_
_entity_poly.entity_id
_entity_poly.type
_entity_poly.pdbx_seq_one_letter_code
_entity_poly.pdbx_strand_id
1 'polypeptide(L)'
;ETRTVVCTLEQPDIMENLKLMHQWYMDGIINPDANVLTEVPKKLPFSSAQGWPSAAATWQTLNGVEKYDVFKVFGPLYSTETIQGSMNAVSVNSKYKEECLKVLDLVNSDSKFRDMLAYGVEGNTFEYVGDGVIKKLRDDWPLAAYTQGTFFNMSITEDADPEQWEQVKKQNEEAASSVCLGFALDITNIQNEVANCQAVWDKYKYDMLVGASDPETTVPKCIEELKNSGLDTIIEETQKQINEFFK
;
A
#
# COMPACT_ATOMS: atom_id res chain seq x y z
N GLU A 1 14.51 17.81 9.16
CA GLU A 1 13.72 17.47 7.96
C GLU A 1 13.05 18.74 7.42
N THR A 2 13.08 18.92 6.12
CA THR A 2 12.48 20.06 5.43
C THR A 2 11.20 19.63 4.72
N ARG A 3 10.25 20.57 4.54
CA ARG A 3 9.06 20.36 3.71
C ARG A 3 9.29 20.89 2.30
N THR A 4 10.47 20.64 1.75
CA THR A 4 10.83 21.07 0.39
C THR A 4 10.40 20.02 -0.61
N VAL A 5 9.60 20.43 -1.59
CA VAL A 5 9.16 19.56 -2.69
C VAL A 5 10.28 19.44 -3.72
N VAL A 6 10.65 18.23 -4.07
CA VAL A 6 11.74 17.94 -5.02
C VAL A 6 11.30 16.87 -6.02
N CYS A 7 11.92 16.86 -7.19
CA CYS A 7 11.81 15.74 -8.12
C CYS A 7 12.59 14.55 -7.56
N THR A 8 11.91 13.43 -7.34
CA THR A 8 12.51 12.19 -6.82
C THR A 8 13.63 11.68 -7.71
N LEU A 9 13.47 11.74 -9.04
CA LEU A 9 14.47 11.27 -10.00
C LEU A 9 15.75 12.12 -10.02
N GLU A 10 15.72 13.34 -9.48
CA GLU A 10 16.91 14.20 -9.37
C GLU A 10 17.73 13.94 -8.09
N GLN A 11 17.25 13.03 -7.22
CA GLN A 11 17.95 12.74 -5.96
C GLN A 11 19.11 11.75 -6.22
N PRO A 12 20.31 12.02 -5.66
CA PRO A 12 21.51 11.19 -5.89
C PRO A 12 21.34 9.74 -5.45
N ASP A 13 20.70 9.49 -4.32
CA ASP A 13 20.44 8.17 -3.76
C ASP A 13 19.49 7.35 -4.64
N ILE A 14 18.52 8.00 -5.27
CA ILE A 14 17.62 7.35 -6.24
C ILE A 14 18.42 6.93 -7.48
N MET A 15 19.28 7.79 -8.00
CA MET A 15 20.14 7.44 -9.14
C MET A 15 21.07 6.26 -8.82
N GLU A 16 21.67 6.23 -7.63
CA GLU A 16 22.51 5.11 -7.17
C GLU A 16 21.72 3.80 -7.11
N ASN A 17 20.50 3.84 -6.57
CA ASN A 17 19.62 2.67 -6.50
C ASN A 17 19.21 2.18 -7.91
N LEU A 18 18.89 3.09 -8.83
CA LEU A 18 18.55 2.72 -10.21
C LEU A 18 19.75 2.09 -10.95
N LYS A 19 20.99 2.59 -10.72
CA LYS A 19 22.21 1.96 -11.25
C LYS A 19 22.41 0.54 -10.69
N LEU A 20 22.16 0.34 -9.40
CA LEU A 20 22.21 -0.97 -8.78
C LEU A 20 21.17 -1.93 -9.38
N MET A 21 19.93 -1.46 -9.58
CA MET A 21 18.88 -2.26 -10.24
C MET A 21 19.27 -2.63 -11.67
N HIS A 22 19.85 -1.69 -12.43
CA HIS A 22 20.34 -1.95 -13.77
C HIS A 22 21.48 -2.99 -13.77
N GLN A 23 22.42 -2.90 -12.84
CA GLN A 23 23.48 -3.90 -12.68
C GLN A 23 22.87 -5.30 -12.39
N TRP A 24 21.91 -5.41 -11.47
CA TRP A 24 21.25 -6.68 -11.19
C TRP A 24 20.45 -7.24 -12.37
N TYR A 25 19.87 -6.38 -13.18
CA TYR A 25 19.23 -6.80 -14.42
C TYR A 25 20.26 -7.35 -15.42
N MET A 26 21.37 -6.65 -15.62
CA MET A 26 22.47 -7.09 -16.50
C MET A 26 23.15 -8.37 -16.02
N ASP A 27 23.24 -8.58 -14.71
CA ASP A 27 23.80 -9.79 -14.09
C ASP A 27 22.81 -10.98 -14.11
N GLY A 28 21.59 -10.79 -14.59
CA GLY A 28 20.56 -11.83 -14.65
C GLY A 28 19.95 -12.19 -13.29
N ILE A 29 20.12 -11.35 -12.29
CA ILE A 29 19.45 -11.48 -10.97
C ILE A 29 17.98 -11.14 -11.10
N ILE A 30 17.65 -10.10 -11.88
CA ILE A 30 16.30 -9.72 -12.23
C ILE A 30 15.89 -10.43 -13.52
N ASN A 31 14.66 -10.94 -13.58
CA ASN A 31 14.15 -11.61 -14.78
C ASN A 31 14.21 -10.68 -16.00
N PRO A 32 14.63 -11.17 -17.17
CA PRO A 32 14.76 -10.35 -18.37
C PRO A 32 13.43 -9.82 -18.92
N ASP A 33 12.30 -10.39 -18.51
CA ASP A 33 10.93 -10.00 -18.87
C ASP A 33 10.19 -9.24 -17.73
N ALA A 34 10.89 -8.85 -16.67
CA ALA A 34 10.29 -8.21 -15.49
C ALA A 34 9.52 -6.92 -15.82
N ASN A 35 9.94 -6.18 -16.85
CA ASN A 35 9.30 -4.94 -17.31
C ASN A 35 7.97 -5.14 -18.05
N VAL A 36 7.68 -6.37 -18.51
CA VAL A 36 6.48 -6.69 -19.31
C VAL A 36 5.56 -7.71 -18.62
N LEU A 37 5.93 -8.20 -17.42
CA LEU A 37 5.08 -9.12 -16.68
C LEU A 37 3.76 -8.44 -16.28
N THR A 38 2.65 -9.12 -16.58
CA THR A 38 1.30 -8.70 -16.19
C THR A 38 0.85 -9.31 -14.87
N GLU A 39 1.50 -10.40 -14.44
CA GLU A 39 1.22 -11.09 -13.20
C GLU A 39 2.52 -11.33 -12.42
N VAL A 40 2.48 -11.09 -11.11
CA VAL A 40 3.61 -11.40 -10.24
C VAL A 40 3.73 -12.92 -10.09
N PRO A 41 4.89 -13.52 -10.36
CA PRO A 41 5.10 -14.94 -10.13
C PRO A 41 4.84 -15.31 -8.67
N LYS A 42 4.15 -16.43 -8.45
CA LYS A 42 3.99 -17.00 -7.10
C LYS A 42 5.28 -17.73 -6.68
N LYS A 43 5.45 -17.90 -5.37
CA LYS A 43 6.60 -18.63 -4.79
C LYS A 43 7.97 -18.01 -5.12
N LEU A 44 8.04 -16.70 -5.06
CA LEU A 44 9.32 -16.00 -5.17
C LEU A 44 10.22 -16.36 -3.96
N PRO A 45 11.55 -16.46 -4.16
CA PRO A 45 12.50 -16.73 -3.08
C PRO A 45 12.53 -15.60 -2.06
N PHE A 46 12.27 -14.38 -2.47
CA PHE A 46 12.02 -13.26 -1.57
C PHE A 46 11.13 -12.20 -2.24
N SER A 47 10.43 -11.41 -1.41
CA SER A 47 9.61 -10.28 -1.86
C SER A 47 9.57 -9.20 -0.79
N SER A 48 9.27 -7.97 -1.17
CA SER A 48 8.99 -6.88 -0.24
C SER A 48 7.53 -6.46 -0.34
N ALA A 49 6.92 -6.16 0.80
CA ALA A 49 5.54 -5.74 0.87
C ALA A 49 5.30 -4.84 2.08
N GLN A 50 4.19 -4.11 2.09
CA GLN A 50 3.70 -3.51 3.33
C GLN A 50 3.30 -4.62 4.30
N GLY A 51 3.83 -4.56 5.52
CA GLY A 51 3.65 -5.62 6.50
C GLY A 51 3.13 -5.11 7.83
N TRP A 52 2.50 -6.02 8.53
CA TRP A 52 2.06 -5.87 9.91
C TRP A 52 2.45 -7.13 10.68
N PRO A 53 2.44 -7.12 12.01
CA PRO A 53 2.60 -8.34 12.79
C PRO A 53 1.64 -9.44 12.29
N SER A 54 2.16 -10.65 12.06
CA SER A 54 1.42 -11.80 11.49
C SER A 54 1.06 -11.73 10.00
N ALA A 55 1.52 -10.73 9.24
CA ALA A 55 1.28 -10.65 7.79
C ALA A 55 1.79 -11.89 7.01
N ALA A 56 2.80 -12.59 7.54
CA ALA A 56 3.35 -13.80 6.94
C ALA A 56 2.27 -14.85 6.63
N ALA A 57 1.32 -15.08 7.55
CA ALA A 57 0.23 -16.05 7.34
C ALA A 57 -0.65 -15.70 6.12
N THR A 58 -0.95 -14.41 5.94
CA THR A 58 -1.69 -13.93 4.76
C THR A 58 -0.90 -14.18 3.47
N TRP A 59 0.40 -13.86 3.46
CA TRP A 59 1.23 -14.04 2.26
C TRP A 59 1.49 -15.51 1.94
N GLN A 60 1.65 -16.37 2.95
CA GLN A 60 1.76 -17.83 2.80
C GLN A 60 0.55 -18.39 2.07
N THR A 61 -0.65 -18.03 2.51
CA THR A 61 -1.90 -18.46 1.89
C THR A 61 -2.02 -17.94 0.45
N LEU A 62 -1.80 -16.65 0.22
CA LEU A 62 -1.92 -16.02 -1.10
C LEU A 62 -0.95 -16.60 -2.13
N ASN A 63 0.27 -16.91 -1.70
CA ASN A 63 1.33 -17.40 -2.59
C ASN A 63 1.48 -18.91 -2.62
N GLY A 64 0.73 -19.64 -1.78
CA GLY A 64 0.84 -21.10 -1.65
C GLY A 64 2.23 -21.55 -1.18
N VAL A 65 2.81 -20.81 -0.25
CA VAL A 65 4.12 -21.06 0.38
C VAL A 65 3.89 -21.51 1.81
N GLU A 66 4.59 -22.55 2.23
CA GLU A 66 4.43 -23.14 3.56
C GLU A 66 4.90 -22.21 4.68
N LYS A 67 6.01 -21.51 4.47
CA LYS A 67 6.59 -20.61 5.46
C LYS A 67 7.32 -19.44 4.82
N TYR A 68 7.13 -18.24 5.42
CA TYR A 68 7.97 -17.06 5.19
C TYR A 68 8.70 -16.69 6.48
N ASP A 69 9.99 -16.38 6.35
CA ASP A 69 10.73 -15.62 7.35
C ASP A 69 10.60 -14.14 7.02
N VAL A 70 10.12 -13.34 7.96
CA VAL A 70 9.78 -11.93 7.74
C VAL A 70 10.73 -11.02 8.51
N PHE A 71 11.29 -10.04 7.80
CA PHE A 71 12.21 -9.06 8.37
C PHE A 71 11.70 -7.66 8.10
N LYS A 72 11.65 -6.83 9.14
CA LYS A 72 11.29 -5.43 9.00
C LYS A 72 12.47 -4.66 8.39
N VAL A 73 12.27 -4.04 7.25
CA VAL A 73 13.28 -3.26 6.53
C VAL A 73 13.14 -1.77 6.83
N PHE A 74 11.89 -1.27 6.92
CA PHE A 74 11.59 0.15 7.08
C PHE A 74 10.29 0.37 7.86
N GLY A 75 10.15 1.56 8.45
CA GLY A 75 8.93 1.99 9.14
C GLY A 75 8.79 1.44 10.58
N PRO A 76 7.63 1.51 11.20
CA PRO A 76 6.38 2.05 10.63
C PRO A 76 6.38 3.58 10.47
N LEU A 77 5.64 4.08 9.48
CA LEU A 77 5.50 5.50 9.19
C LEU A 77 4.04 5.87 8.91
N TYR A 78 3.56 6.92 9.56
CA TYR A 78 2.30 7.57 9.21
C TYR A 78 2.50 8.63 8.15
N SER A 79 1.79 8.50 7.03
CA SER A 79 1.54 9.57 6.06
C SER A 79 0.03 9.74 5.89
N THR A 80 -0.40 10.80 5.23
CA THR A 80 -1.82 11.00 4.91
C THR A 80 -2.36 9.81 4.11
N GLU A 81 -1.60 9.31 3.15
CA GLU A 81 -1.97 8.17 2.31
C GLU A 81 -2.06 6.86 3.10
N THR A 82 -1.11 6.59 4.01
CA THR A 82 -1.14 5.34 4.79
C THR A 82 -2.29 5.29 5.78
N ILE A 83 -2.71 6.43 6.34
CA ILE A 83 -3.89 6.51 7.21
C ILE A 83 -5.19 6.32 6.42
N GLN A 84 -5.24 6.81 5.18
CA GLN A 84 -6.40 6.75 4.29
C GLN A 84 -6.36 5.56 3.32
N GLY A 85 -5.55 4.54 3.59
CA GLY A 85 -5.30 3.43 2.67
C GLY A 85 -6.53 2.63 2.27
N SER A 86 -7.52 2.49 3.17
CA SER A 86 -8.80 1.84 2.89
C SER A 86 -9.93 2.70 3.41
N MET A 87 -10.75 3.23 2.51
CA MET A 87 -11.85 4.12 2.87
C MET A 87 -13.17 3.59 2.34
N ASN A 88 -14.24 3.81 3.13
CA ASN A 88 -15.60 3.56 2.72
C ASN A 88 -16.32 4.88 2.44
N ALA A 89 -17.12 4.93 1.38
CA ALA A 89 -17.92 6.09 1.04
C ALA A 89 -19.38 5.71 0.79
N VAL A 90 -20.29 6.53 1.28
CA VAL A 90 -21.72 6.40 0.97
C VAL A 90 -22.04 7.31 -0.21
N SER A 91 -22.58 6.74 -1.29
CA SER A 91 -22.94 7.52 -2.49
C SER A 91 -23.93 8.64 -2.14
N VAL A 92 -23.68 9.83 -2.68
CA VAL A 92 -24.60 10.98 -2.55
C VAL A 92 -25.99 10.66 -3.09
N ASN A 93 -26.10 9.76 -4.06
CA ASN A 93 -27.35 9.33 -4.68
C ASN A 93 -28.07 8.20 -3.93
N SER A 94 -27.46 7.65 -2.86
CA SER A 94 -28.09 6.61 -2.05
C SER A 94 -29.35 7.16 -1.37
N LYS A 95 -30.43 6.39 -1.42
CA LYS A 95 -31.69 6.62 -0.67
C LYS A 95 -31.63 6.05 0.74
N TYR A 96 -30.59 5.28 1.07
CA TYR A 96 -30.41 4.51 2.32
C TYR A 96 -29.12 4.91 3.04
N LYS A 97 -28.85 6.21 3.12
CA LYS A 97 -27.59 6.72 3.69
C LYS A 97 -27.40 6.35 5.17
N GLU A 98 -28.50 6.44 5.94
CA GLU A 98 -28.48 6.09 7.36
C GLU A 98 -28.26 4.59 7.57
N GLU A 99 -28.86 3.74 6.74
CA GLU A 99 -28.68 2.30 6.78
C GLU A 99 -27.24 1.91 6.39
N CYS A 100 -26.66 2.59 5.40
CA CYS A 100 -25.26 2.42 5.04
C CYS A 100 -24.32 2.75 6.23
N LEU A 101 -24.59 3.86 6.93
CA LEU A 101 -23.82 4.24 8.12
C LEU A 101 -23.97 3.22 9.24
N LYS A 102 -25.17 2.67 9.47
CA LYS A 102 -25.41 1.60 10.47
C LYS A 102 -24.60 0.33 10.11
N VAL A 103 -24.52 -0.04 8.84
CA VAL A 103 -23.68 -1.18 8.42
C VAL A 103 -22.20 -0.91 8.70
N LEU A 104 -21.71 0.29 8.39
CA LEU A 104 -20.31 0.68 8.66
C LEU A 104 -20.03 0.72 10.18
N ASP A 105 -21.00 1.16 10.99
CA ASP A 105 -20.89 1.10 12.45
C ASP A 105 -20.81 -0.34 12.95
N LEU A 106 -21.70 -1.24 12.50
CA LEU A 106 -21.69 -2.66 12.86
C LEU A 106 -20.36 -3.34 12.51
N VAL A 107 -19.78 -3.06 11.34
CA VAL A 107 -18.47 -3.61 10.94
C VAL A 107 -17.36 -3.25 11.93
N ASN A 108 -17.46 -2.08 12.58
CA ASN A 108 -16.44 -1.59 13.50
C ASN A 108 -16.77 -1.77 15.00
N SER A 109 -18.01 -2.16 15.34
CA SER A 109 -18.47 -2.26 16.73
C SER A 109 -18.96 -3.67 17.12
N ASP A 110 -19.42 -4.49 16.16
CA ASP A 110 -19.93 -5.83 16.41
C ASP A 110 -18.96 -6.91 15.91
N SER A 111 -18.36 -7.66 16.84
CA SER A 111 -17.36 -8.70 16.52
C SER A 111 -17.93 -9.82 15.67
N LYS A 112 -19.18 -10.25 15.91
CA LYS A 112 -19.79 -11.32 15.12
C LYS A 112 -20.06 -10.88 13.68
N PHE A 113 -20.57 -9.67 13.51
CA PHE A 113 -20.77 -9.12 12.17
C PHE A 113 -19.43 -8.94 11.44
N ARG A 114 -18.41 -8.49 12.17
CA ARG A 114 -17.03 -8.36 11.63
C ARG A 114 -16.46 -9.72 11.21
N ASP A 115 -16.64 -10.76 12.01
CA ASP A 115 -16.19 -12.12 11.71
C ASP A 115 -16.93 -12.73 10.52
N MET A 116 -18.25 -12.53 10.44
CA MET A 116 -19.02 -12.96 9.26
C MET A 116 -18.52 -12.29 7.97
N LEU A 117 -18.16 -11.03 8.04
CA LEU A 117 -17.61 -10.31 6.89
C LEU A 117 -16.22 -10.84 6.52
N ALA A 118 -15.37 -11.13 7.52
CA ALA A 118 -13.99 -11.60 7.31
C ALA A 118 -13.89 -13.07 6.93
N TYR A 119 -14.74 -13.93 7.51
CA TYR A 119 -14.61 -15.38 7.44
C TYR A 119 -15.81 -16.10 6.81
N GLY A 120 -16.94 -15.39 6.60
CA GLY A 120 -18.13 -15.91 5.94
C GLY A 120 -19.21 -16.35 6.91
N VAL A 121 -19.72 -17.57 6.76
CA VAL A 121 -20.90 -18.09 7.48
C VAL A 121 -20.48 -19.11 8.52
N GLU A 122 -20.80 -18.86 9.78
CA GLU A 122 -20.59 -19.79 10.88
C GLU A 122 -21.21 -21.17 10.59
N GLY A 123 -20.47 -22.22 10.90
CA GLY A 123 -20.84 -23.61 10.63
C GLY A 123 -20.67 -24.06 9.17
N ASN A 124 -20.28 -23.15 8.25
CA ASN A 124 -20.01 -23.45 6.84
C ASN A 124 -18.57 -23.11 6.44
N THR A 125 -18.15 -21.88 6.63
CA THR A 125 -16.80 -21.43 6.26
C THR A 125 -15.88 -21.33 7.47
N PHE A 126 -16.43 -21.12 8.64
CA PHE A 126 -15.70 -21.08 9.92
C PHE A 126 -16.58 -21.58 11.07
N GLU A 127 -15.96 -21.87 12.21
CA GLU A 127 -16.62 -22.15 13.50
C GLU A 127 -15.86 -21.49 14.63
N TYR A 128 -16.57 -21.09 15.70
CA TYR A 128 -15.93 -20.60 16.93
C TYR A 128 -15.41 -21.79 17.74
N VAL A 129 -14.13 -21.76 18.10
CA VAL A 129 -13.47 -22.78 18.95
C VAL A 129 -13.09 -22.23 20.33
N GLY A 130 -13.26 -20.94 20.54
CA GLY A 130 -13.00 -20.21 21.79
C GLY A 130 -13.55 -18.80 21.74
N ASP A 131 -13.43 -18.07 22.83
CA ASP A 131 -13.81 -16.65 22.89
C ASP A 131 -12.82 -15.84 22.03
N GLY A 132 -13.33 -15.20 20.97
CA GLY A 132 -12.51 -14.46 20.01
C GLY A 132 -11.57 -15.33 19.16
N VAL A 133 -11.78 -16.66 19.09
CA VAL A 133 -10.97 -17.60 18.31
C VAL A 133 -11.86 -18.43 17.38
N ILE A 134 -11.49 -18.43 16.11
CA ILE A 134 -12.19 -19.21 15.07
C ILE A 134 -11.26 -20.27 14.45
N LYS A 135 -11.89 -21.30 13.92
CA LYS A 135 -11.28 -22.25 13.01
C LYS A 135 -11.89 -22.12 11.63
N LYS A 136 -11.06 -21.96 10.62
CA LYS A 136 -11.52 -22.01 9.23
C LYS A 136 -11.89 -23.43 8.85
N LEU A 137 -13.06 -23.61 8.26
CA LEU A 137 -13.53 -24.87 7.69
C LEU A 137 -13.26 -24.92 6.18
N ARG A 138 -13.07 -23.74 5.55
CA ARG A 138 -12.80 -23.56 4.12
C ARG A 138 -11.94 -22.32 3.88
N ASP A 139 -11.17 -22.32 2.79
CA ASP A 139 -10.28 -21.21 2.39
C ASP A 139 -10.76 -20.46 1.15
N ASP A 140 -12.01 -20.67 0.73
CA ASP A 140 -12.58 -20.08 -0.48
C ASP A 140 -13.42 -18.81 -0.24
N TRP A 141 -13.41 -18.24 0.98
CA TRP A 141 -14.07 -16.98 1.26
C TRP A 141 -13.26 -15.80 0.66
N PRO A 142 -13.86 -15.01 -0.26
CA PRO A 142 -13.09 -14.14 -1.14
C PRO A 142 -12.69 -12.79 -0.53
N LEU A 143 -13.23 -12.42 0.66
CA LEU A 143 -12.98 -11.10 1.21
C LEU A 143 -11.60 -11.03 1.90
N ALA A 144 -10.79 -10.07 1.49
CA ALA A 144 -9.57 -9.74 2.20
C ALA A 144 -9.92 -8.90 3.44
N ALA A 145 -9.66 -9.42 4.63
CA ALA A 145 -10.10 -8.84 5.90
C ALA A 145 -9.60 -7.39 6.14
N TYR A 146 -8.46 -7.00 5.55
CA TYR A 146 -7.91 -5.65 5.66
C TYR A 146 -8.68 -4.57 4.88
N THR A 147 -9.60 -4.96 4.00
CA THR A 147 -10.36 -4.01 3.15
C THR A 147 -11.56 -3.39 3.84
N GLN A 148 -12.03 -3.97 4.94
CA GLN A 148 -13.27 -3.56 5.59
C GLN A 148 -13.16 -3.62 7.12
N GLY A 149 -13.37 -2.49 7.77
CA GLY A 149 -13.43 -2.39 9.23
C GLY A 149 -12.11 -2.59 9.97
N THR A 150 -12.17 -2.42 11.27
CA THR A 150 -11.01 -2.59 12.15
C THR A 150 -10.64 -4.06 12.35
N PHE A 151 -9.36 -4.36 12.57
CA PHE A 151 -8.91 -5.66 13.04
C PHE A 151 -9.18 -5.89 14.54
N PHE A 152 -9.31 -4.80 15.32
CA PHE A 152 -9.31 -4.89 16.79
C PHE A 152 -10.58 -5.47 17.38
N ASN A 153 -11.63 -5.64 16.61
CA ASN A 153 -12.84 -6.38 17.00
C ASN A 153 -13.06 -7.68 16.21
N MET A 154 -12.03 -8.13 15.46
CA MET A 154 -12.07 -9.36 14.69
C MET A 154 -11.45 -10.51 15.48
N SER A 155 -12.09 -11.68 15.47
CA SER A 155 -11.53 -12.91 16.02
C SER A 155 -10.27 -13.34 15.28
N ILE A 156 -9.38 -14.02 15.98
CA ILE A 156 -8.18 -14.61 15.39
C ILE A 156 -8.44 -16.06 14.96
N THR A 157 -7.62 -16.59 14.05
CA THR A 157 -7.65 -18.03 13.75
C THR A 157 -6.91 -18.82 14.83
N GLU A 158 -7.27 -20.12 15.02
CA GLU A 158 -6.68 -21.00 16.05
C GLU A 158 -5.15 -21.18 15.94
N ASP A 159 -4.60 -20.97 14.74
CA ASP A 159 -3.18 -21.05 14.41
C ASP A 159 -2.46 -19.71 14.43
N ALA A 160 -3.18 -18.61 14.69
CA ALA A 160 -2.59 -17.27 14.73
C ALA A 160 -1.97 -16.96 16.09
N ASP A 161 -1.04 -15.98 16.08
CA ASP A 161 -0.50 -15.42 17.33
C ASP A 161 -1.62 -14.72 18.12
N PRO A 162 -1.93 -15.16 19.37
CA PRO A 162 -2.97 -14.54 20.16
C PRO A 162 -2.72 -13.07 20.48
N GLU A 163 -1.47 -12.62 20.44
CA GLU A 163 -1.09 -11.22 20.71
C GLU A 163 -1.04 -10.35 19.44
N GLN A 164 -1.40 -10.88 18.27
CA GLN A 164 -1.21 -10.17 16.99
C GLN A 164 -1.86 -8.79 16.97
N TRP A 165 -3.04 -8.61 17.54
CA TRP A 165 -3.72 -7.30 17.52
C TRP A 165 -3.07 -6.29 18.48
N GLU A 166 -2.57 -6.74 19.62
CA GLU A 166 -1.79 -5.88 20.52
C GLU A 166 -0.44 -5.49 19.89
N GLN A 167 0.19 -6.41 19.16
CA GLN A 167 1.39 -6.10 18.40
C GLN A 167 1.12 -5.07 17.28
N VAL A 168 -0.04 -5.15 16.61
CA VAL A 168 -0.45 -4.16 15.60
C VAL A 168 -0.70 -2.79 16.25
N LYS A 169 -1.37 -2.73 17.41
CA LYS A 169 -1.54 -1.47 18.17
C LYS A 169 -0.19 -0.85 18.52
N LYS A 170 0.71 -1.67 19.07
CA LYS A 170 2.07 -1.23 19.41
C LYS A 170 2.83 -0.71 18.18
N GLN A 171 2.73 -1.40 17.06
CA GLN A 171 3.32 -0.93 15.80
C GLN A 171 2.77 0.44 15.38
N ASN A 172 1.46 0.66 15.56
CA ASN A 172 0.83 1.95 15.29
C ASN A 172 1.31 3.05 16.26
N GLU A 173 1.44 2.74 17.54
CA GLU A 173 1.90 3.68 18.57
C GLU A 173 3.36 4.10 18.37
N GLU A 174 4.21 3.18 17.88
CA GLU A 174 5.63 3.40 17.59
C GLU A 174 5.88 4.09 16.24
N ALA A 175 4.84 4.29 15.42
CA ALA A 175 4.99 4.82 14.08
C ALA A 175 5.46 6.28 14.09
N ALA A 176 6.49 6.57 13.31
CA ALA A 176 6.92 7.94 13.06
C ALA A 176 5.90 8.67 12.14
N SER A 177 5.73 9.96 12.35
CA SER A 177 4.87 10.77 11.52
C SER A 177 5.63 11.41 10.37
N SER A 178 5.05 11.37 9.17
CA SER A 178 5.53 12.20 8.05
C SER A 178 5.50 13.68 8.43
N VAL A 179 6.50 14.43 7.99
CA VAL A 179 6.54 15.90 8.17
C VAL A 179 5.39 16.61 7.46
N CYS A 180 4.73 15.93 6.52
CA CYS A 180 3.57 16.41 5.77
C CYS A 180 2.25 15.71 6.17
N LEU A 181 2.21 15.06 7.34
CA LEU A 181 1.00 14.39 7.80
C LEU A 181 -0.20 15.36 7.86
N GLY A 182 -1.33 14.95 7.30
CA GLY A 182 -2.56 15.73 7.18
C GLY A 182 -2.66 16.55 5.89
N PHE A 183 -1.56 16.81 5.20
CA PHE A 183 -1.57 17.50 3.91
C PHE A 183 -2.09 16.57 2.80
N ALA A 184 -2.96 17.12 1.95
CA ALA A 184 -3.40 16.51 0.70
C ALA A 184 -3.35 17.57 -0.41
N LEU A 185 -2.71 17.25 -1.53
CA LEU A 185 -2.58 18.16 -2.65
C LEU A 185 -3.91 18.34 -3.38
N ASP A 186 -4.38 19.57 -3.52
CA ASP A 186 -5.48 19.91 -4.43
C ASP A 186 -4.96 20.10 -5.85
N ILE A 187 -5.29 19.18 -6.73
CA ILE A 187 -4.86 19.17 -8.14
C ILE A 187 -5.79 19.94 -9.07
N THR A 188 -6.85 20.58 -8.56
CA THR A 188 -7.90 21.23 -9.39
C THR A 188 -7.33 22.14 -10.46
N ASN A 189 -6.31 22.91 -10.15
CA ASN A 189 -5.69 23.89 -11.06
C ASN A 189 -4.54 23.34 -11.91
N ILE A 190 -4.10 22.08 -11.66
CA ILE A 190 -2.95 21.45 -12.31
C ILE A 190 -3.27 20.05 -12.86
N GLN A 191 -4.55 19.76 -13.09
CA GLN A 191 -4.99 18.43 -13.54
C GLN A 191 -4.35 17.98 -14.86
N ASN A 192 -4.17 18.92 -15.80
CA ASN A 192 -3.59 18.62 -17.10
C ASN A 192 -2.10 18.28 -16.97
N GLU A 193 -1.36 19.05 -16.18
CA GLU A 193 0.07 18.82 -15.90
C GLU A 193 0.27 17.48 -15.21
N VAL A 194 -0.56 17.17 -14.20
CA VAL A 194 -0.53 15.86 -13.52
C VAL A 194 -0.81 14.72 -14.48
N ALA A 195 -1.84 14.82 -15.33
CA ALA A 195 -2.17 13.79 -16.31
C ALA A 195 -1.06 13.60 -17.37
N ASN A 196 -0.48 14.69 -17.86
CA ASN A 196 0.61 14.65 -18.82
C ASN A 196 1.89 14.05 -18.23
N CYS A 197 2.26 14.46 -17.01
CA CYS A 197 3.41 13.89 -16.30
C CYS A 197 3.19 12.41 -15.97
N GLN A 198 1.97 12.00 -15.61
CA GLN A 198 1.63 10.60 -15.40
C GLN A 198 1.84 9.77 -16.68
N ALA A 199 1.42 10.27 -17.85
CA ALA A 199 1.63 9.60 -19.12
C ALA A 199 3.13 9.43 -19.45
N VAL A 200 3.94 10.45 -19.17
CA VAL A 200 5.41 10.35 -19.31
C VAL A 200 5.97 9.31 -18.33
N TRP A 201 5.57 9.36 -17.06
CA TRP A 201 6.01 8.38 -16.06
C TRP A 201 5.66 6.95 -16.47
N ASP A 202 4.45 6.72 -16.94
CA ASP A 202 3.98 5.39 -17.40
C ASP A 202 4.81 4.84 -18.58
N LYS A 203 5.34 5.71 -19.42
CA LYS A 203 6.24 5.34 -20.53
C LYS A 203 7.58 4.78 -20.05
N TYR A 204 8.11 5.30 -18.94
CA TYR A 204 9.47 5.01 -18.48
C TYR A 204 9.56 4.06 -17.28
N LYS A 205 8.53 4.06 -16.42
CA LYS A 205 8.61 3.48 -15.07
C LYS A 205 9.02 2.02 -15.03
N TYR A 206 8.47 1.18 -15.88
CA TYR A 206 8.72 -0.26 -15.81
C TYR A 206 10.17 -0.58 -16.18
N ASP A 207 10.64 -0.10 -17.32
CA ASP A 207 12.02 -0.34 -17.77
C ASP A 207 13.04 0.22 -16.79
N MET A 208 12.76 1.39 -16.22
CA MET A 208 13.66 2.07 -15.30
C MET A 208 13.70 1.40 -13.94
N LEU A 209 12.52 1.05 -13.36
CA LEU A 209 12.42 0.51 -12.00
C LEU A 209 12.91 -0.95 -11.91
N VAL A 210 12.79 -1.75 -12.98
CA VAL A 210 13.34 -3.10 -12.99
C VAL A 210 14.78 -3.16 -13.50
N GLY A 211 15.36 -2.02 -13.94
CA GLY A 211 16.73 -1.94 -14.43
C GLY A 211 16.92 -2.37 -15.89
N ALA A 212 15.84 -2.57 -16.67
CA ALA A 212 15.92 -2.95 -18.07
C ALA A 212 16.52 -1.85 -18.96
N SER A 213 16.45 -0.59 -18.54
CA SER A 213 17.08 0.54 -19.22
C SER A 213 18.25 1.11 -18.41
N ASP A 214 19.27 1.61 -19.13
CA ASP A 214 20.39 2.30 -18.51
C ASP A 214 19.92 3.62 -17.88
N PRO A 215 20.02 3.79 -16.55
CA PRO A 215 19.55 4.98 -15.87
C PRO A 215 20.32 6.25 -16.24
N GLU A 216 21.61 6.15 -16.62
CA GLU A 216 22.40 7.34 -17.01
C GLU A 216 21.85 7.99 -18.28
N THR A 217 21.21 7.23 -19.14
CA THR A 217 20.60 7.72 -20.38
C THR A 217 19.10 7.95 -20.24
N THR A 218 18.40 7.11 -19.47
CA THR A 218 16.92 7.11 -19.39
C THR A 218 16.40 8.17 -18.42
N VAL A 219 17.03 8.31 -17.25
CA VAL A 219 16.58 9.27 -16.22
C VAL A 219 16.61 10.72 -16.73
N PRO A 220 17.73 11.22 -17.35
CA PRO A 220 17.73 12.58 -17.89
C PRO A 220 16.65 12.84 -18.94
N LYS A 221 16.40 11.87 -19.83
CA LYS A 221 15.31 11.97 -20.84
C LYS A 221 13.93 12.02 -20.18
N CYS A 222 13.69 11.16 -19.19
CA CYS A 222 12.44 11.15 -18.45
C CYS A 222 12.21 12.50 -17.75
N ILE A 223 13.23 13.04 -17.08
CA ILE A 223 13.14 14.35 -16.40
C ILE A 223 12.86 15.47 -17.41
N GLU A 224 13.54 15.48 -18.56
CA GLU A 224 13.31 16.47 -19.62
C GLU A 224 11.85 16.41 -20.12
N GLU A 225 11.33 15.23 -20.43
CA GLU A 225 9.95 15.04 -20.87
C GLU A 225 8.93 15.42 -19.76
N LEU A 226 9.22 15.10 -18.49
CA LEU A 226 8.40 15.51 -17.37
C LEU A 226 8.36 17.04 -17.20
N LYS A 227 9.51 17.74 -17.31
CA LYS A 227 9.55 19.21 -17.27
C LYS A 227 8.78 19.83 -18.41
N ASN A 228 8.92 19.30 -19.62
CA ASN A 228 8.14 19.74 -20.78
C ASN A 228 6.63 19.47 -20.64
N SER A 229 6.25 18.54 -19.76
CA SER A 229 4.85 18.15 -19.46
C SER A 229 4.25 18.86 -18.24
N GLY A 230 5.01 19.75 -17.58
CA GLY A 230 4.52 20.59 -16.48
C GLY A 230 5.00 20.19 -15.08
N LEU A 231 6.08 19.40 -14.93
CA LEU A 231 6.61 18.98 -13.64
C LEU A 231 6.93 20.20 -12.73
N ASP A 232 7.56 21.23 -13.27
CA ASP A 232 7.92 22.41 -12.49
C ASP A 232 6.68 23.11 -11.94
N THR A 233 5.60 23.21 -12.71
CA THR A 233 4.31 23.75 -12.26
C THR A 233 3.72 22.92 -11.11
N ILE A 234 3.81 21.56 -11.19
CA ILE A 234 3.35 20.67 -10.12
C ILE A 234 4.16 20.90 -8.84
N ILE A 235 5.48 21.00 -8.95
CA ILE A 235 6.38 21.24 -7.81
C ILE A 235 6.07 22.59 -7.15
N GLU A 236 5.93 23.65 -7.94
CA GLU A 236 5.65 25.00 -7.44
C GLU A 236 4.30 25.08 -6.72
N GLU A 237 3.23 24.54 -7.32
CA GLU A 237 1.90 24.53 -6.71
C GLU A 237 1.86 23.66 -5.46
N THR A 238 2.50 22.50 -5.48
CA THR A 238 2.59 21.63 -4.30
C THR A 238 3.33 22.33 -3.16
N GLN A 239 4.47 22.96 -3.45
CA GLN A 239 5.24 23.71 -2.45
C GLN A 239 4.44 24.89 -1.87
N LYS A 240 3.71 25.61 -2.69
CA LYS A 240 2.83 26.69 -2.26
C LYS A 240 1.75 26.18 -1.31
N GLN A 241 1.04 25.11 -1.65
CA GLN A 241 -0.01 24.53 -0.82
C GLN A 241 0.55 23.98 0.51
N ILE A 242 1.72 23.33 0.51
CA ILE A 242 2.41 22.90 1.73
C ILE A 242 2.73 24.10 2.62
N ASN A 243 3.28 25.17 2.06
CA ASN A 243 3.60 26.36 2.81
C ASN A 243 2.36 27.06 3.40
N GLU A 244 1.23 26.97 2.71
CA GLU A 244 -0.06 27.50 3.19
C GLU A 244 -0.68 26.63 4.28
N PHE A 245 -0.58 25.32 4.15
CA PHE A 245 -1.15 24.35 5.10
C PHE A 245 -0.43 24.37 6.45
N PHE A 246 0.88 24.56 6.46
CA PHE A 246 1.72 24.50 7.67
C PHE A 246 2.11 25.89 8.22
N LYS A 247 1.38 26.94 7.89
CA LYS A 247 1.50 28.25 8.56
C LYS A 247 0.94 28.17 9.97
#